data_793742541d0e7028c832eb1a7217fc3e
#
_entry.id   793742541d0e7028c832eb1a7217fc3e
#
_cell.length_a   1.000
_cell.length_b   1.000
_cell.length_c   1.000
_cell.angle_alpha   90.00
_cell.angle_beta   90.00
_cell.angle_gamma   90.00
#
_symmetry.space_group_name_H-M   'P 1'
#
loop_
_entity.id
_entity.type
_entity.pdbx_description
1 polymer ?
#
loop_
_entity_poly.entity_id
_entity_poly.type
_entity_poly.pdbx_seq_one_letter_code
_entity_poly.pdbx_strand_id
1 'polypeptide(L)'
;MSIKQFLDQAKGTWVSTKNCNVNDVLLVTSQPTIDNTSFPGKSYLVMDVKLERSGEALKLRLGGQQAQNLVGVFTDNAAAWVGKRVKIAAKQNYSGLGKDGFIYVPA
;
A
#
# COMPACT_ATOMS: atom_id res chain seq x y z
N MET A 1 -0.89 -16.87 -17.78
CA MET A 1 -1.82 -16.40 -16.72
C MET A 1 -3.15 -17.13 -16.85
N SER A 2 -3.67 -17.66 -15.78
CA SER A 2 -5.01 -18.25 -15.79
C SER A 2 -6.09 -17.17 -15.67
N ILE A 3 -7.28 -17.47 -16.17
CA ILE A 3 -8.42 -16.55 -16.05
C ILE A 3 -8.73 -16.28 -14.56
N LYS A 4 -8.59 -17.30 -13.71
CA LYS A 4 -8.78 -17.16 -12.29
C LYS A 4 -7.82 -16.14 -11.66
N GLN A 5 -6.54 -16.18 -12.04
CA GLN A 5 -5.56 -15.21 -11.56
C GLN A 5 -5.91 -13.79 -12.00
N PHE A 6 -6.36 -13.65 -13.24
CA PHE A 6 -6.81 -12.35 -13.75
C PHE A 6 -7.98 -11.80 -12.94
N LEU A 7 -8.98 -12.65 -12.64
CA LEU A 7 -10.14 -12.25 -11.87
C LEU A 7 -9.77 -11.89 -10.43
N ASP A 8 -8.86 -12.65 -9.81
CA ASP A 8 -8.39 -12.36 -8.47
C ASP A 8 -7.66 -11.02 -8.40
N GLN A 9 -6.84 -10.70 -9.39
CA GLN A 9 -6.17 -9.39 -9.49
C GLN A 9 -7.17 -8.27 -9.70
N ALA A 10 -8.17 -8.48 -10.55
CA ALA A 10 -9.19 -7.47 -10.84
C ALA A 10 -10.08 -7.20 -9.62
N LYS A 11 -10.25 -8.18 -8.74
CA LYS A 11 -11.05 -8.06 -7.53
C LYS A 11 -10.27 -7.57 -6.33
N GLY A 12 -8.96 -7.33 -6.48
CA GLY A 12 -8.13 -6.86 -5.37
C GLY A 12 -8.66 -5.56 -4.79
N THR A 13 -8.92 -5.55 -3.48
CA THR A 13 -9.37 -4.37 -2.78
C THR A 13 -8.18 -3.54 -2.36
N TRP A 14 -8.21 -2.26 -2.68
CA TRP A 14 -7.16 -1.31 -2.30
C TRP A 14 -7.39 -0.79 -0.88
N VAL A 15 -6.30 -0.57 -0.17
CA VAL A 15 -6.35 0.14 1.12
C VAL A 15 -6.88 1.54 0.88
N SER A 16 -7.95 1.89 1.60
CA SER A 16 -8.60 3.20 1.46
C SER A 16 -9.22 3.63 2.79
N THR A 17 -9.70 4.87 2.82
CA THR A 17 -10.38 5.40 4.00
C THR A 17 -11.74 4.72 4.26
N LYS A 18 -12.22 3.92 3.30
CA LYS A 18 -13.48 3.18 3.43
C LYS A 18 -13.32 1.87 4.19
N ASN A 19 -12.14 1.24 4.14
CA ASN A 19 -11.92 -0.08 4.73
C ASN A 19 -10.85 -0.12 5.81
N CYS A 20 -10.07 0.94 5.96
CA CYS A 20 -9.01 1.04 6.97
C CYS A 20 -9.15 2.31 7.79
N ASN A 21 -8.64 2.28 9.01
CA ASN A 21 -8.71 3.38 9.95
C ASN A 21 -7.32 3.76 10.45
N VAL A 22 -7.20 4.96 11.01
CA VAL A 22 -5.99 5.37 11.74
C VAL A 22 -5.73 4.35 12.85
N ASN A 23 -4.46 4.01 13.03
CA ASN A 23 -3.93 3.00 13.93
C ASN A 23 -4.07 1.56 13.44
N ASP A 24 -4.70 1.30 12.30
CA ASP A 24 -4.65 -0.02 11.69
C ASP A 24 -3.22 -0.36 11.26
N VAL A 25 -2.87 -1.65 11.34
CA VAL A 25 -1.56 -2.16 10.96
C VAL A 25 -1.73 -3.09 9.77
N LEU A 26 -0.84 -2.91 8.79
CA LEU A 26 -0.81 -3.69 7.56
C LEU A 26 0.49 -4.50 7.53
N LEU A 27 0.39 -5.80 7.32
CA LEU A 27 1.55 -6.67 7.15
C LEU A 27 1.85 -6.79 5.66
N VAL A 28 3.07 -6.46 5.25
CA VAL A 28 3.49 -6.60 3.85
C VAL A 28 3.69 -8.08 3.54
N THR A 29 2.96 -8.59 2.57
CA THR A 29 2.97 -10.02 2.22
C THR A 29 3.61 -10.29 0.87
N SER A 30 3.86 -9.27 0.05
CA SER A 30 4.56 -9.43 -1.22
C SER A 30 5.63 -8.35 -1.38
N GLN A 31 6.59 -8.64 -2.25
CA GLN A 31 7.63 -7.67 -2.59
C GLN A 31 7.02 -6.47 -3.32
N PRO A 32 7.34 -5.22 -2.91
CA PRO A 32 6.87 -4.05 -3.63
C PRO A 32 7.36 -4.03 -5.07
N THR A 33 6.49 -3.59 -5.97
CA THR A 33 6.81 -3.37 -7.37
C THR A 33 6.46 -1.95 -7.76
N ILE A 34 7.07 -1.45 -8.84
CA ILE A 34 6.79 -0.11 -9.33
C ILE A 34 5.71 -0.18 -10.39
N ASP A 35 4.61 0.55 -10.18
CA ASP A 35 3.57 0.75 -11.18
C ASP A 35 3.77 2.14 -11.80
N ASN A 36 4.19 2.17 -13.06
CA ASN A 36 4.37 3.41 -13.82
C ASN A 36 3.49 3.46 -15.07
N THR A 37 2.52 2.55 -15.18
CA THR A 37 1.65 2.44 -16.35
C THR A 37 0.21 2.81 -16.10
N SER A 38 -0.30 2.58 -14.88
CA SER A 38 -1.71 2.85 -14.56
C SER A 38 -2.03 4.35 -14.52
N PHE A 39 -1.04 5.18 -14.21
CA PHE A 39 -1.20 6.64 -14.12
C PHE A 39 -0.10 7.31 -14.93
N PRO A 40 -0.42 7.88 -16.11
CA PRO A 40 0.58 8.53 -16.94
C PRO A 40 1.35 9.63 -16.19
N GLY A 41 2.66 9.61 -16.32
CA GLY A 41 3.54 10.61 -15.69
C GLY A 41 3.76 10.41 -14.20
N LYS A 42 3.24 9.32 -13.61
CA LYS A 42 3.39 9.04 -12.17
C LYS A 42 3.82 7.61 -11.94
N SER A 43 4.60 7.40 -10.88
CA SER A 43 5.03 6.07 -10.44
C SER A 43 4.60 5.86 -9.00
N TYR A 44 4.16 4.64 -8.71
CA TYR A 44 3.73 4.23 -7.38
C TYR A 44 4.38 2.92 -7.00
N LEU A 45 4.60 2.71 -5.70
CA LEU A 45 4.92 1.39 -5.19
C LEU A 45 3.62 0.65 -4.89
N VAL A 46 3.53 -0.58 -5.37
CA VAL A 46 2.36 -1.45 -5.17
C VAL A 46 2.79 -2.75 -4.54
N MET A 47 2.07 -3.19 -3.53
CA MET A 47 2.37 -4.43 -2.82
C MET A 47 1.10 -5.02 -2.24
N ASP A 48 1.13 -6.33 -1.97
CA ASP A 48 0.07 -6.99 -1.24
C ASP A 48 0.32 -6.84 0.25
N VAL A 49 -0.74 -6.58 0.99
CA VAL A 49 -0.70 -6.45 2.44
C VAL A 49 -1.86 -7.21 3.05
N LYS A 50 -1.75 -7.48 4.36
CA LYS A 50 -2.81 -8.10 5.14
C LYS A 50 -3.17 -7.15 6.27
N LEU A 51 -4.46 -6.81 6.38
CA LEU A 51 -4.95 -6.00 7.49
C LEU A 51 -4.96 -6.87 8.75
N GLU A 52 -4.10 -6.56 9.72
CA GLU A 52 -3.93 -7.42 10.89
C GLU A 52 -5.19 -7.54 11.73
N ARG A 53 -5.98 -6.48 11.80
CA ARG A 53 -7.22 -6.46 12.59
C ARG A 53 -8.22 -7.54 12.15
N SER A 54 -8.32 -7.78 10.85
CA SER A 54 -9.33 -8.69 10.29
C SER A 54 -8.75 -9.88 9.53
N GLY A 55 -7.47 -9.84 9.20
CA GLY A 55 -6.85 -10.84 8.33
C GLY A 55 -7.17 -10.67 6.85
N GLU A 56 -7.83 -9.58 6.46
CA GLU A 56 -8.23 -9.35 5.08
C GLU A 56 -7.02 -9.02 4.20
N ALA A 57 -6.93 -9.66 3.04
CA ALA A 57 -5.91 -9.38 2.05
C ALA A 57 -6.29 -8.14 1.25
N LEU A 58 -5.38 -7.17 1.20
CA LEU A 58 -5.56 -5.90 0.52
C LEU A 58 -4.36 -5.59 -0.36
N LYS A 59 -4.50 -4.61 -1.24
CA LYS A 59 -3.40 -4.05 -2.02
C LYS A 59 -3.09 -2.65 -1.52
N LEU A 60 -1.82 -2.34 -1.36
CA LEU A 60 -1.34 -1.04 -0.92
C LEU A 60 -0.62 -0.33 -2.05
N ARG A 61 -0.98 0.92 -2.29
CA ARG A 61 -0.30 1.81 -3.24
C ARG A 61 0.30 2.96 -2.46
N LEU A 62 1.59 3.21 -2.67
CA LEU A 62 2.30 4.30 -2.01
C LEU A 62 2.80 5.30 -3.05
N GLY A 63 2.47 6.57 -2.86
CA GLY A 63 3.09 7.66 -3.57
C GLY A 63 4.48 7.95 -3.00
N GLY A 64 5.23 8.87 -3.66
CA GLY A 64 6.60 9.18 -3.26
C GLY A 64 6.75 9.61 -1.81
N GLN A 65 5.89 10.51 -1.33
CA GLN A 65 5.96 10.98 0.06
C GLN A 65 5.61 9.88 1.06
N GLN A 66 4.62 9.05 0.73
CA GLN A 66 4.24 7.93 1.59
C GLN A 66 5.36 6.90 1.70
N ALA A 67 6.04 6.62 0.58
CA ALA A 67 7.14 5.67 0.57
C ALA A 67 8.35 6.18 1.35
N GLN A 68 8.65 7.48 1.30
CA GLN A 68 9.79 8.06 2.00
C GLN A 68 9.74 7.83 3.51
N ASN A 69 8.55 7.83 4.09
CA ASN A 69 8.38 7.58 5.53
C ASN A 69 8.79 6.16 5.93
N LEU A 70 8.82 5.24 4.97
CA LEU A 70 9.09 3.82 5.22
C LEU A 70 10.50 3.41 4.79
N VAL A 71 11.04 4.01 3.74
CA VAL A 71 12.34 3.62 3.17
C VAL A 71 13.47 3.77 4.19
N GLY A 72 13.43 4.78 5.04
CA GLY A 72 14.44 4.99 6.06
C GLY A 72 14.58 3.84 7.05
N VAL A 73 13.52 3.06 7.25
CA VAL A 73 13.50 1.93 8.19
C VAL A 73 13.50 0.60 7.45
N PHE A 74 12.73 0.50 6.36
CA PHE A 74 12.58 -0.76 5.61
C PHE A 74 13.68 -0.95 4.57
N THR A 75 14.50 0.07 4.31
CA THR A 75 15.54 0.13 3.28
C THR A 75 14.97 0.24 1.86
N ASP A 76 15.83 0.45 0.87
CA ASP A 76 15.42 0.51 -0.54
C ASP A 76 15.43 -0.87 -1.22
N ASN A 77 15.75 -1.94 -0.49
CA ASN A 77 15.69 -3.29 -1.01
C ASN A 77 14.25 -3.81 -0.90
N ALA A 78 13.57 -3.94 -2.03
CA ALA A 78 12.18 -4.36 -2.06
C ALA A 78 11.93 -5.72 -1.38
N ALA A 79 12.87 -6.66 -1.50
CA ALA A 79 12.73 -7.98 -0.88
C ALA A 79 12.69 -7.89 0.66
N ALA A 80 13.32 -6.89 1.24
CA ALA A 80 13.35 -6.72 2.70
C ALA A 80 12.01 -6.21 3.26
N TRP A 81 11.11 -5.73 2.42
CA TRP A 81 9.81 -5.22 2.87
C TRP A 81 8.84 -6.33 3.24
N VAL A 82 9.01 -7.54 2.69
CA VAL A 82 8.14 -8.68 3.01
C VAL A 82 8.29 -9.04 4.50
N GLY A 83 7.16 -9.14 5.19
CA GLY A 83 7.13 -9.40 6.61
C GLY A 83 7.23 -8.16 7.49
N LYS A 84 7.40 -6.97 6.90
CA LYS A 84 7.40 -5.72 7.65
C LYS A 84 5.96 -5.25 7.90
N ARG A 85 5.79 -4.49 8.96
CA ARG A 85 4.49 -3.97 9.37
C ARG A 85 4.44 -2.47 9.14
N VAL A 86 3.32 -2.00 8.60
CA VAL A 86 3.08 -0.59 8.30
C VAL A 86 1.87 -0.14 9.10
N LYS A 87 2.00 0.95 9.83
CA LYS A 87 0.92 1.53 10.62
C LYS A 87 0.34 2.74 9.90
N ILE A 88 -0.98 2.88 9.92
CA ILE A 88 -1.65 4.07 9.46
C ILE A 88 -1.61 5.10 10.58
N ALA A 89 -0.78 6.14 10.43
CA ALA A 89 -0.54 7.12 11.47
C ALA A 89 -1.61 8.22 11.50
N ALA A 90 -2.09 8.63 10.32
CA ALA A 90 -3.06 9.73 10.23
C ALA A 90 -3.74 9.72 8.86
N LYS A 91 -4.87 10.42 8.76
CA LYS A 91 -5.48 10.77 7.48
C LYS A 91 -4.89 12.08 6.99
N GLN A 92 -4.72 12.20 5.68
CA GLN A 92 -4.28 13.44 5.04
C GLN A 92 -5.05 13.65 3.76
N ASN A 93 -5.51 14.89 3.55
CA ASN A 93 -6.08 15.28 2.26
C ASN A 93 -4.93 15.66 1.34
N TYR A 94 -4.77 14.91 0.24
CA TYR A 94 -3.76 15.21 -0.77
C TYR A 94 -4.34 16.22 -1.75
N SER A 95 -3.89 17.47 -1.65
CA SER A 95 -4.31 18.53 -2.55
C SER A 95 -3.98 18.16 -4.00
N GLY A 96 -4.87 18.52 -4.91
CA GLY A 96 -4.74 18.19 -6.33
C GLY A 96 -5.41 16.88 -6.73
N LEU A 97 -5.66 15.97 -5.79
CA LEU A 97 -6.37 14.72 -6.07
C LEU A 97 -7.82 14.74 -5.59
N GLY A 98 -8.18 15.70 -4.72
CA GLY A 98 -9.52 15.78 -4.14
C GLY A 98 -9.91 14.54 -3.35
N LYS A 99 -8.94 13.76 -2.87
CA LYS A 99 -9.17 12.51 -2.15
C LYS A 99 -8.39 12.48 -0.85
N ASP A 100 -9.00 11.86 0.15
CA ASP A 100 -8.30 11.58 1.40
C ASP A 100 -7.38 10.38 1.21
N GLY A 101 -6.20 10.47 1.81
CA GLY A 101 -5.23 9.40 1.86
C GLY A 101 -4.74 9.17 3.28
N PHE A 102 -3.74 8.33 3.43
CA PHE A 102 -3.15 8.01 4.72
C PHE A 102 -1.67 8.39 4.76
N ILE A 103 -1.21 8.70 5.95
CA ILE A 103 0.22 8.76 6.27
C ILE A 103 0.59 7.42 6.88
N TYR A 104 1.60 6.77 6.31
CA TYR A 104 2.08 5.46 6.76
C TYR A 104 3.41 5.61 7.47
N VAL A 105 3.59 4.86 8.55
CA VAL A 105 4.85 4.80 9.29
C VAL A 105 5.17 3.35 9.60
N PRO A 106 6.45 3.03 9.86
CA PRO A 106 6.80 1.68 10.34
C PRO A 106 6.10 1.37 11.66
N ALA A 107 5.58 0.17 11.74
CA ALA A 107 4.93 -0.28 12.97
C ALA A 107 5.93 -0.97 13.90
#